data_ce473b7f903742c1c64c3cb2778d6ed6
#
_entry.id   ce473b7f903742c1c64c3cb2778d6ed6
#
_cell.length_a   1.000
_cell.length_b   1.000
_cell.length_c   1.000
_cell.angle_alpha   90.00
_cell.angle_beta   90.00
_cell.angle_gamma   90.00
#
_symmetry.space_group_name_H-M   'P 1'
#
loop_
_entity.id
_entity.type
_entity.pdbx_description
1 polymer ?
#
loop_
_entity_poly.entity_id
_entity_poly.type
_entity_poly.pdbx_seq_one_letter_code
_entity_poly.pdbx_strand_id
1 'polypeptide(L)'
;PEGNPADMPEPIEWPDPAEFRLAERYGQPDVVVASAPYDVPAVGQDRWWRPVVPTGVTSDRCIKAIETKPSVIGRAVAHHANSSLLVDGERAGRLSEYALGKVGEIVPEGACRKIPANADVSWDIHYWPNGVDLEDDQVEIGIWFHDEDYEGAFDQTLTLYYLNGGRGFDIAP
;
A
#
# COMPACT_ATOMS: atom_id res chain seq x y z
N PRO A 1 -40.57 -7.56 10.06
CA PRO A 1 -40.82 -6.29 10.72
C PRO A 1 -39.97 -5.24 10.05
N GLU A 2 -40.63 -4.25 9.45
CA GLU A 2 -39.96 -3.08 8.92
C GLU A 2 -39.50 -2.26 10.14
N GLY A 3 -38.19 -1.98 10.25
CA GLY A 3 -37.67 -1.12 11.29
C GLY A 3 -38.24 0.29 11.17
N ASN A 4 -38.42 0.98 12.29
CA ASN A 4 -38.85 2.36 12.29
C ASN A 4 -37.72 3.23 11.73
N PRO A 5 -37.93 4.02 10.65
CA PRO A 5 -36.90 4.93 10.12
C PRO A 5 -36.30 5.90 11.16
N ALA A 6 -37.07 6.23 12.21
CA ALA A 6 -36.60 7.08 13.33
C ALA A 6 -35.54 6.38 14.22
N ASP A 7 -35.42 5.05 14.13
CA ASP A 7 -34.47 4.27 14.91
C ASP A 7 -33.17 3.99 14.08
N MET A 8 -33.10 4.53 12.87
CA MET A 8 -31.87 4.41 12.07
C MET A 8 -30.77 5.28 12.69
N PRO A 9 -29.53 4.75 12.82
CA PRO A 9 -28.41 5.56 13.24
C PRO A 9 -28.14 6.68 12.22
N GLU A 10 -27.56 7.76 12.69
CA GLU A 10 -27.09 8.83 11.79
C GLU A 10 -26.24 8.25 10.66
N PRO A 11 -26.35 8.79 9.45
CA PRO A 11 -25.52 8.35 8.33
C PRO A 11 -24.05 8.43 8.68
N ILE A 12 -23.31 7.38 8.37
CA ILE A 12 -21.85 7.38 8.56
C ILE A 12 -21.23 8.30 7.51
N GLU A 13 -20.54 9.33 7.96
CA GLU A 13 -19.67 10.12 7.08
C GLU A 13 -18.44 9.29 6.72
N TRP A 14 -18.36 8.91 5.45
CA TRP A 14 -17.18 8.20 4.95
C TRP A 14 -16.10 9.22 4.62
N PRO A 15 -14.85 8.98 5.04
CA PRO A 15 -13.73 9.82 4.64
C PRO A 15 -13.57 9.87 3.12
N ASP A 16 -13.03 11.00 2.64
CA ASP A 16 -12.77 11.18 1.22
C ASP A 16 -11.85 10.06 0.70
N PRO A 17 -12.29 9.27 -0.28
CA PRO A 17 -11.48 8.19 -0.84
C PRO A 17 -10.24 8.69 -1.60
N ALA A 18 -10.15 9.96 -1.97
CA ALA A 18 -8.98 10.54 -2.59
C ALA A 18 -7.84 10.80 -1.59
N GLU A 19 -8.17 10.97 -0.31
CA GLU A 19 -7.21 11.30 0.72
C GLU A 19 -6.57 10.05 1.35
N PHE A 20 -5.34 10.19 1.83
CA PHE A 20 -4.72 9.19 2.71
C PHE A 20 -5.38 9.24 4.09
N ARG A 21 -5.76 8.10 4.62
CA ARG A 21 -6.46 7.99 5.93
C ARG A 21 -5.56 8.42 7.09
N LEU A 22 -4.27 8.15 6.99
CA LEU A 22 -3.31 8.57 8.00
C LEU A 22 -3.01 10.07 7.97
N ALA A 23 -3.47 10.79 6.92
CA ALA A 23 -3.34 12.24 6.84
C ALA A 23 -4.16 12.96 7.93
N GLU A 24 -5.25 12.39 8.40
CA GLU A 24 -6.00 12.93 9.54
C GLU A 24 -5.12 13.04 10.81
N ARG A 25 -4.19 12.11 10.96
CA ARG A 25 -3.32 12.04 12.15
C ARG A 25 -1.98 12.74 11.99
N TYR A 26 -1.42 12.68 10.79
CA TYR A 26 -0.02 13.09 10.56
C TYR A 26 0.14 14.25 9.58
N GLY A 27 -0.97 14.77 9.02
CA GLY A 27 -0.91 15.70 7.90
C GLY A 27 -0.60 14.97 6.58
N GLN A 28 -0.34 15.72 5.52
CA GLN A 28 0.02 15.12 4.24
C GLN A 28 1.32 14.32 4.35
N PRO A 29 1.48 13.23 3.57
CA PRO A 29 2.70 12.45 3.58
C PRO A 29 3.92 13.27 3.13
N ASP A 30 5.09 12.98 3.70
CA ASP A 30 6.35 13.63 3.30
C ASP A 30 6.76 13.24 1.88
N VAL A 31 6.43 12.01 1.46
CA VAL A 31 6.68 11.48 0.12
C VAL A 31 5.47 10.67 -0.34
N VAL A 32 5.09 10.84 -1.61
CA VAL A 32 4.14 9.97 -2.31
C VAL A 32 4.86 9.28 -3.45
N VAL A 33 4.81 7.95 -3.47
CA VAL A 33 5.37 7.12 -4.54
C VAL A 33 4.23 6.46 -5.30
N ALA A 34 4.00 6.88 -6.55
CA ALA A 34 3.02 6.26 -7.43
C ALA A 34 3.64 5.11 -8.23
N SER A 35 2.87 4.06 -8.50
CA SER A 35 3.26 3.05 -9.47
C SER A 35 3.36 3.66 -10.87
N ALA A 36 4.04 2.99 -11.80
CA ALA A 36 3.86 3.34 -13.21
C ALA A 36 2.39 3.10 -13.61
N PRO A 37 1.83 3.93 -14.52
CA PRO A 37 0.44 3.81 -14.95
C PRO A 37 0.19 2.47 -15.65
N TYR A 38 -1.04 1.98 -15.56
CA TYR A 38 -1.48 0.75 -16.18
C TYR A 38 -2.92 0.85 -16.68
N ASP A 39 -3.14 0.39 -17.91
CA ASP A 39 -4.47 0.30 -18.49
C ASP A 39 -5.12 -1.03 -18.11
N VAL A 40 -6.22 -0.96 -17.36
CA VAL A 40 -6.98 -2.14 -16.95
C VAL A 40 -8.12 -2.35 -17.95
N PRO A 41 -8.11 -3.43 -18.76
CA PRO A 41 -9.17 -3.67 -19.73
C PRO A 41 -10.48 -4.05 -19.02
N ALA A 42 -11.62 -3.69 -19.64
CA ALA A 42 -12.94 -4.01 -19.12
C ALA A 42 -13.16 -5.51 -18.89
N VAL A 43 -12.59 -6.34 -19.75
CA VAL A 43 -12.78 -7.80 -19.75
C VAL A 43 -11.46 -8.54 -19.92
N GLY A 44 -11.41 -9.76 -19.41
CA GLY A 44 -10.24 -10.62 -19.53
C GLY A 44 -9.95 -11.35 -18.22
N GLN A 45 -8.79 -11.99 -18.18
CA GLN A 45 -8.28 -12.58 -16.95
C GLN A 45 -7.68 -11.48 -16.07
N ASP A 46 -7.64 -11.70 -14.77
CA ASP A 46 -6.91 -10.89 -13.83
C ASP A 46 -5.44 -10.69 -14.25
N ARG A 47 -4.89 -9.56 -13.89
CA ARG A 47 -3.57 -9.12 -14.32
C ARG A 47 -2.70 -8.79 -13.12
N TRP A 48 -1.42 -9.12 -13.26
CA TRP A 48 -0.38 -8.73 -12.33
C TRP A 48 0.51 -7.69 -12.99
N TRP A 49 0.49 -6.47 -12.45
CA TRP A 49 1.35 -5.37 -12.88
C TRP A 49 2.52 -5.21 -11.91
N ARG A 50 3.75 -5.28 -12.43
CA ARG A 50 4.97 -5.33 -11.62
C ARG A 50 5.98 -4.27 -12.01
N PRO A 51 5.66 -2.99 -11.96
CA PRO A 51 6.60 -1.93 -12.26
C PRO A 51 7.61 -1.75 -11.13
N VAL A 52 8.74 -1.15 -11.48
CA VAL A 52 9.75 -0.64 -10.56
C VAL A 52 9.83 0.86 -10.75
N VAL A 53 9.75 1.62 -9.67
CA VAL A 53 9.80 3.08 -9.70
C VAL A 53 10.71 3.59 -8.57
N PRO A 54 11.43 4.73 -8.77
CA PRO A 54 12.23 5.30 -7.71
C PRO A 54 11.36 5.84 -6.57
N THR A 55 11.85 5.75 -5.33
CA THR A 55 11.18 6.37 -4.18
C THR A 55 11.27 7.89 -4.16
N GLY A 56 12.29 8.45 -4.81
CA GLY A 56 12.63 9.88 -4.70
C GLY A 56 13.30 10.27 -3.38
N VAL A 57 13.53 9.32 -2.47
CA VAL A 57 14.20 9.57 -1.19
C VAL A 57 15.70 9.68 -1.40
N THR A 58 16.31 10.80 -1.02
CA THR A 58 17.72 11.12 -1.29
C THR A 58 18.67 10.91 -0.09
N SER A 59 18.12 10.62 1.08
CA SER A 59 18.89 10.28 2.29
C SER A 59 18.19 9.14 3.04
N ASP A 60 18.93 8.39 3.83
CA ASP A 60 18.36 7.36 4.69
C ASP A 60 17.35 7.98 5.67
N ARG A 61 16.15 7.44 5.75
CA ARG A 61 15.09 7.93 6.64
C ARG A 61 14.43 6.80 7.42
N CYS A 62 13.93 7.12 8.61
CA CYS A 62 13.08 6.22 9.38
C CYS A 62 11.60 6.50 9.09
N ILE A 63 10.88 5.51 8.60
CA ILE A 63 9.44 5.59 8.37
C ILE A 63 8.73 5.60 9.72
N LYS A 64 7.82 6.56 9.91
CA LYS A 64 6.93 6.70 11.05
C LYS A 64 5.57 6.05 10.77
N ALA A 65 5.06 6.26 9.58
CA ALA A 65 3.82 5.68 9.10
C ALA A 65 3.86 5.52 7.58
N ILE A 66 3.07 4.60 7.06
CA ILE A 66 2.99 4.30 5.64
C ILE A 66 1.59 3.82 5.27
N GLU A 67 1.07 4.27 4.15
CA GLU A 67 -0.23 3.86 3.65
C GLU A 67 -0.18 3.63 2.15
N THR A 68 -0.70 2.50 1.70
CA THR A 68 -0.87 2.20 0.27
C THR A 68 -2.34 2.30 -0.08
N LYS A 69 -2.67 3.04 -1.13
CA LYS A 69 -4.03 3.17 -1.64
C LYS A 69 -4.09 3.15 -3.17
N PRO A 70 -5.10 2.51 -3.77
CA PRO A 70 -5.43 2.68 -5.18
C PRO A 70 -5.99 4.09 -5.45
N SER A 71 -6.07 4.47 -6.73
CA SER A 71 -6.87 5.61 -7.15
C SER A 71 -8.33 5.44 -6.74
N VAL A 72 -9.11 6.52 -6.74
CA VAL A 72 -10.54 6.47 -6.37
C VAL A 72 -11.30 5.47 -7.24
N ILE A 73 -11.04 5.48 -8.55
CA ILE A 73 -11.69 4.58 -9.51
C ILE A 73 -11.03 3.20 -9.47
N GLY A 74 -9.71 3.14 -9.32
CA GLY A 74 -8.90 1.92 -9.24
C GLY A 74 -9.28 0.99 -8.09
N ARG A 75 -9.92 1.50 -7.02
CA ARG A 75 -10.46 0.67 -5.93
C ARG A 75 -11.45 -0.39 -6.38
N ALA A 76 -12.10 -0.18 -7.52
CA ALA A 76 -13.05 -1.14 -8.07
C ALA A 76 -12.36 -2.30 -8.80
N VAL A 77 -11.08 -2.17 -9.15
CA VAL A 77 -10.31 -3.14 -9.93
C VAL A 77 -9.01 -3.59 -9.27
N ALA A 78 -8.38 -2.76 -8.41
CA ALA A 78 -7.21 -3.15 -7.65
C ALA A 78 -7.60 -4.04 -6.47
N HIS A 79 -7.39 -5.34 -6.59
CA HIS A 79 -7.74 -6.33 -5.57
C HIS A 79 -6.78 -6.26 -4.38
N HIS A 80 -5.48 -6.26 -4.64
CA HIS A 80 -4.43 -5.97 -3.67
C HIS A 80 -3.18 -5.46 -4.38
N ALA A 81 -2.34 -4.75 -3.66
CA ALA A 81 -1.04 -4.28 -4.13
C ALA A 81 0.01 -4.49 -3.06
N ASN A 82 1.03 -5.24 -3.41
CA ASN A 82 2.20 -5.44 -2.57
C ASN A 82 3.34 -4.57 -3.07
N SER A 83 4.18 -4.11 -2.15
CA SER A 83 5.38 -3.37 -2.50
C SER A 83 6.58 -3.86 -1.69
N SER A 84 7.75 -3.77 -2.30
CA SER A 84 9.02 -4.11 -1.69
C SER A 84 10.05 -3.06 -2.04
N LEU A 85 11.00 -2.83 -1.14
CA LEU A 85 12.17 -2.00 -1.42
C LEU A 85 13.20 -2.79 -2.23
N LEU A 86 13.79 -2.11 -3.21
CA LEU A 86 15.00 -2.54 -3.89
C LEU A 86 16.11 -1.55 -3.58
N VAL A 87 17.30 -2.07 -3.35
CA VAL A 87 18.55 -1.31 -3.22
C VAL A 87 19.55 -1.94 -4.18
N ASP A 88 20.09 -1.16 -5.09
CA ASP A 88 20.98 -1.64 -6.16
C ASP A 88 20.40 -2.81 -6.97
N GLY A 89 19.06 -2.82 -7.15
CA GLY A 89 18.32 -3.87 -7.85
C GLY A 89 18.02 -5.12 -7.02
N GLU A 90 18.53 -5.22 -5.81
CA GLU A 90 18.30 -6.35 -4.91
C GLU A 90 17.17 -6.06 -3.90
N ARG A 91 16.38 -7.08 -3.59
CA ARG A 91 15.26 -6.93 -2.63
C ARG A 91 15.79 -6.71 -1.22
N ALA A 92 15.47 -5.54 -0.65
CA ALA A 92 15.88 -5.13 0.69
C ALA A 92 14.81 -5.38 1.77
N GLY A 93 13.62 -5.80 1.38
CA GLY A 93 12.52 -6.10 2.30
C GLY A 93 11.16 -5.72 1.75
N ARG A 94 10.11 -6.05 2.50
CA ARG A 94 8.75 -5.60 2.22
C ARG A 94 8.59 -4.15 2.64
N LEU A 95 7.90 -3.35 1.82
CA LEU A 95 7.64 -1.96 2.15
C LEU A 95 6.23 -1.78 2.72
N SER A 96 5.20 -2.10 1.95
CA SER A 96 3.80 -1.93 2.34
C SER A 96 2.90 -2.83 1.51
N GLU A 97 1.61 -2.86 1.86
CA GLU A 97 0.59 -3.53 1.06
C GLU A 97 -0.75 -2.78 1.14
N TYR A 98 -1.51 -2.90 0.08
CA TYR A 98 -2.93 -2.63 0.05
C TYR A 98 -3.70 -3.94 0.00
N ALA A 99 -4.71 -4.05 0.82
CA ALA A 99 -5.77 -5.03 0.72
C ALA A 99 -7.08 -4.34 1.14
N LEU A 100 -8.20 -4.82 0.65
CA LEU A 100 -9.50 -4.22 0.97
C LEU A 100 -9.73 -4.19 2.49
N GLY A 101 -10.03 -3.00 3.02
CA GLY A 101 -10.23 -2.77 4.44
C GLY A 101 -8.96 -2.48 5.25
N LYS A 102 -7.76 -2.64 4.68
CA LYS A 102 -6.51 -2.21 5.31
C LYS A 102 -6.36 -0.69 5.16
N VAL A 103 -6.12 -0.03 6.26
CA VAL A 103 -5.77 1.39 6.27
C VAL A 103 -4.26 1.55 6.25
N GLY A 104 -3.44 2.00 6.66
CA GLY A 104 -1.99 2.06 6.65
C GLY A 104 -1.37 1.29 7.83
N GLU A 105 -0.10 1.47 7.98
CA GLU A 105 0.70 0.92 9.04
C GLU A 105 1.37 2.05 9.82
N ILE A 106 1.35 1.96 11.13
CA ILE A 106 2.09 2.86 12.02
C ILE A 106 3.26 2.06 12.59
N VAL A 107 4.46 2.56 12.39
CA VAL A 107 5.67 1.94 12.92
C VAL A 107 5.65 2.09 14.45
N PRO A 108 5.90 1.01 15.22
CA PRO A 108 5.91 1.07 16.68
C PRO A 108 6.89 2.12 17.22
N GLU A 109 6.53 2.74 18.33
CA GLU A 109 7.39 3.70 19.02
C GLU A 109 8.75 3.09 19.36
N GLY A 110 9.80 3.84 19.11
CA GLY A 110 11.18 3.38 19.31
C GLY A 110 11.76 2.55 18.16
N ALA A 111 10.94 2.14 17.18
CA ALA A 111 11.43 1.44 16.00
C ALA A 111 11.82 2.39 14.86
N CYS A 112 12.83 2.02 14.10
CA CYS A 112 13.15 2.60 12.80
C CYS A 112 12.88 1.57 11.70
N ARG A 113 11.83 1.79 10.89
CA ARG A 113 11.69 1.10 9.60
C ARG A 113 12.44 1.92 8.57
N LYS A 114 13.62 1.47 8.22
CA LYS A 114 14.53 2.23 7.37
C LYS A 114 14.12 2.17 5.90
N ILE A 115 14.14 3.33 5.24
CA ILE A 115 14.16 3.45 3.79
C ILE A 115 15.50 4.05 3.38
N PRO A 116 16.34 3.31 2.63
CA PRO A 116 17.63 3.80 2.17
C PRO A 116 17.50 4.90 1.13
N ALA A 117 18.51 5.76 1.05
CA ALA A 117 18.65 6.73 -0.03
C ALA A 117 18.65 6.03 -1.40
N ASN A 118 17.97 6.64 -2.37
CA ASN A 118 17.87 6.17 -3.75
C ASN A 118 17.31 4.73 -3.91
N ALA A 119 16.57 4.23 -2.91
CA ALA A 119 15.88 2.97 -3.05
C ALA A 119 14.75 3.07 -4.09
N ASP A 120 14.45 1.95 -4.74
CA ASP A 120 13.31 1.80 -5.63
C ASP A 120 12.18 1.04 -4.94
N VAL A 121 10.96 1.20 -5.45
CA VAL A 121 9.79 0.39 -5.10
C VAL A 121 9.52 -0.60 -6.23
N SER A 122 9.59 -1.88 -5.91
CA SER A 122 9.08 -2.95 -6.75
C SER A 122 7.65 -3.25 -6.35
N TRP A 123 6.74 -3.08 -7.26
CA TRP A 123 5.33 -3.34 -7.08
C TRP A 123 4.94 -4.76 -7.51
N ASP A 124 3.81 -5.23 -6.97
CA ASP A 124 3.11 -6.45 -7.37
C ASP A 124 1.61 -6.19 -7.18
N ILE A 125 1.00 -5.56 -8.19
CA ILE A 125 -0.39 -5.09 -8.17
C ILE A 125 -1.26 -6.09 -8.90
N HIS A 126 -2.30 -6.56 -8.23
CA HIS A 126 -3.27 -7.49 -8.79
C HIS A 126 -4.55 -6.76 -9.19
N TYR A 127 -4.78 -6.64 -10.48
CA TYR A 127 -5.96 -6.03 -11.07
C TYR A 127 -6.97 -7.08 -11.52
N TRP A 128 -8.25 -6.83 -11.23
CA TRP A 128 -9.38 -7.64 -11.63
C TRP A 128 -10.32 -6.81 -12.53
N PRO A 129 -10.47 -7.15 -13.84
CA PRO A 129 -11.40 -6.49 -14.74
C PRO A 129 -12.85 -6.54 -14.22
N ASN A 130 -13.53 -5.40 -14.25
CA ASN A 130 -14.89 -5.26 -13.70
C ASN A 130 -15.98 -4.87 -14.73
N GLY A 131 -15.65 -4.91 -16.02
CA GLY A 131 -16.58 -4.54 -17.11
C GLY A 131 -16.41 -3.12 -17.62
N VAL A 132 -15.47 -2.34 -17.08
CA VAL A 132 -15.19 -0.96 -17.49
C VAL A 132 -13.69 -0.82 -17.78
N ASP A 133 -13.34 -0.25 -18.92
CA ASP A 133 -11.94 0.11 -19.22
C ASP A 133 -11.50 1.26 -18.32
N LEU A 134 -10.33 1.12 -17.72
CA LEU A 134 -9.70 2.14 -16.90
C LEU A 134 -8.32 2.43 -17.46
N GLU A 135 -8.10 3.67 -17.90
CA GLU A 135 -6.82 4.12 -18.46
C GLU A 135 -5.94 4.75 -17.36
N ASP A 136 -4.64 4.56 -17.48
CA ASP A 136 -3.60 5.20 -16.65
C ASP A 136 -3.79 5.03 -15.14
N ASP A 137 -4.36 3.92 -14.67
CA ASP A 137 -4.53 3.70 -13.23
C ASP A 137 -3.19 3.55 -12.51
N GLN A 138 -3.14 4.07 -11.29
CA GLN A 138 -1.97 4.03 -10.42
C GLN A 138 -2.37 3.69 -8.98
N VAL A 139 -1.48 2.96 -8.32
CA VAL A 139 -1.53 2.77 -6.87
C VAL A 139 -0.45 3.63 -6.23
N GLU A 140 -0.79 4.30 -5.14
CA GLU A 140 0.10 5.23 -4.45
C GLU A 140 0.49 4.73 -3.07
N ILE A 141 1.70 5.06 -2.64
CA ILE A 141 2.17 4.92 -1.26
C ILE A 141 2.45 6.30 -0.70
N GLY A 142 1.77 6.67 0.38
CA GLY A 142 2.11 7.80 1.22
C GLY A 142 3.04 7.37 2.35
N ILE A 143 4.14 8.08 2.55
CA ILE A 143 5.15 7.79 3.55
C ILE A 143 5.32 9.02 4.45
N TRP A 144 5.25 8.81 5.75
CA TRP A 144 5.55 9.80 6.78
C TRP A 144 6.83 9.39 7.49
N PHE A 145 7.76 10.33 7.61
CA PHE A 145 9.03 10.08 8.25
C PHE A 145 9.06 10.61 9.70
N HIS A 146 9.96 10.07 10.47
CA HIS A 146 10.46 10.72 11.67
C HIS A 146 11.39 11.87 11.30
N ASP A 147 11.72 12.70 12.28
CA ASP A 147 12.74 13.76 12.14
C ASP A 147 14.06 13.16 11.63
N GLU A 148 14.89 13.98 10.98
CA GLU A 148 16.09 13.47 10.29
C GLU A 148 17.14 12.86 11.23
N ASP A 149 17.16 13.30 12.49
CA ASP A 149 18.06 12.81 13.54
C ASP A 149 17.50 11.61 14.33
N TYR A 150 16.31 11.11 13.94
CA TYR A 150 15.71 9.95 14.60
C TYR A 150 16.41 8.67 14.18
N GLU A 151 17.02 7.96 15.14
CA GLU A 151 17.68 6.68 14.90
C GLU A 151 16.83 5.47 15.34
N GLY A 152 15.93 5.70 16.28
CA GLY A 152 15.19 4.61 16.95
C GLY A 152 16.07 3.81 17.92
N ALA A 153 15.43 2.98 18.73
CA ALA A 153 16.11 2.07 19.66
C ALA A 153 16.36 0.69 19.05
N PHE A 154 15.65 0.35 17.98
CA PHE A 154 15.78 -0.93 17.25
C PHE A 154 15.29 -0.77 15.80
N ASP A 155 15.86 -1.58 14.91
CA ASP A 155 15.45 -1.64 13.51
C ASP A 155 14.21 -2.53 13.34
N GLN A 156 13.27 -2.08 12.49
CA GLN A 156 12.14 -2.89 12.07
C GLN A 156 12.29 -3.28 10.59
N THR A 157 12.34 -4.58 10.35
CA THR A 157 12.32 -5.13 8.98
C THR A 157 11.08 -5.99 8.81
N LEU A 158 10.33 -5.77 7.73
CA LEU A 158 9.21 -6.61 7.34
C LEU A 158 9.69 -7.73 6.43
N THR A 159 9.45 -8.96 6.87
CA THR A 159 9.80 -10.17 6.11
C THR A 159 8.54 -10.99 5.85
N LEU A 160 8.38 -11.45 4.63
CA LEU A 160 7.32 -12.37 4.27
C LEU A 160 7.77 -13.81 4.49
N TYR A 161 7.09 -14.51 5.38
CA TYR A 161 7.30 -15.94 5.60
C TYR A 161 6.18 -16.74 4.94
N TYR A 162 6.53 -17.69 4.12
CA TYR A 162 5.60 -18.64 3.55
C TYR A 162 5.51 -19.88 4.45
N LEU A 163 4.33 -20.23 4.89
CA LEU A 163 4.08 -21.52 5.52
C LEU A 163 4.40 -22.63 4.50
N ASN A 164 4.89 -23.76 5.01
CA ASN A 164 5.27 -24.89 4.16
C ASN A 164 6.33 -24.55 3.08
N GLY A 165 7.22 -23.58 3.34
CA GLY A 165 8.27 -23.19 2.40
C GLY A 165 7.78 -22.66 1.06
N GLY A 166 6.59 -22.04 1.01
CA GLY A 166 5.98 -21.52 -0.22
C GLY A 166 5.33 -22.60 -1.10
N ARG A 167 5.28 -23.84 -0.65
CA ARG A 167 4.54 -24.92 -1.32
C ARG A 167 3.08 -24.86 -0.91
N GLY A 168 2.18 -25.16 -1.84
CA GLY A 168 0.76 -25.27 -1.53
C GLY A 168 0.49 -26.35 -0.47
N PHE A 169 -0.62 -26.24 0.21
CA PHE A 169 -1.13 -27.31 1.07
C PHE A 169 -1.98 -28.26 0.20
N ASP A 170 -1.69 -29.54 0.27
CA ASP A 170 -2.60 -30.56 -0.29
C ASP A 170 -3.82 -30.64 0.62
N ILE A 171 -4.95 -30.14 0.15
CA ILE A 171 -6.24 -30.31 0.81
C ILE A 171 -6.87 -31.56 0.21
N ALA A 172 -6.94 -32.63 1.00
CA ALA A 172 -7.63 -33.83 0.55
C ALA A 172 -9.11 -33.52 0.31
N PRO A 173 -9.73 -34.14 -0.73
CA PRO A 173 -11.14 -33.92 -1.06
C PRO A 173 -12.09 -34.42 0.03
#